data_2768e6e0d225b1e6801086708e903da1
#
_entry.id   2768e6e0d225b1e6801086708e903da1
#
_cell.length_a   1.000
_cell.length_b   1.000
_cell.length_c   1.000
_cell.angle_alpha   90.00
_cell.angle_beta   90.00
_cell.angle_gamma   90.00
#
_symmetry.space_group_name_H-M   'P 1'
#
loop_
_entity.id
_entity.type
_entity.pdbx_description
1 polymer ?
#
loop_
_entity_poly.entity_id
_entity_poly.type
_entity_poly.pdbx_seq_one_letter_code
_entity_poly.pdbx_strand_id
1 'polypeptide(L)'
;MKAVILAANYSPRLLPFTATRAKPMIRIAGRPILESILDGLHNAGVHEALVVVHHEQQALRDHFGDGSDFGMSLEYVEQPELLGIGHALSCCEPYLKRQPFLLVYGDVLADGNPVPQLLRAFAETGREVALVTLPRNSNEYGNVYLDNEMKIRRFIEKPQGRMQSNYVFAGGFVLQPRIFDLLRQHDQSIEACYQYLVQGDGLQADLWEGTWIDVIYPWHILEANQMMMSAWRTAHIHQSARLVGNIQLEGPVVIERNVVIESGAVLKGPCFIGEGSYIGNNSLVRTFSAIGPNSVVGYGSELKNCVLFGKSDLGRLSFIGDSVIGEGVSLGTALTTVNHFSDGKNIVVSTANEPVDSGLPKIGAFIGDEVRIGARQTLAPATIVPAGSFIEDNISLRGWVPDNQKES
;
A
#
# COMPACT_ATOMS: atom_id res chain seq x y z
N MET A 1 25.05 3.47 -6.11
CA MET A 1 23.99 4.33 -6.73
C MET A 1 23.07 4.77 -5.62
N LYS A 2 22.66 6.05 -5.56
CA LYS A 2 21.69 6.55 -4.56
C LYS A 2 20.27 6.38 -5.10
N ALA A 3 19.31 6.06 -4.26
CA ALA A 3 17.89 6.03 -4.63
C ALA A 3 17.20 7.36 -4.32
N VAL A 4 16.15 7.68 -5.07
CA VAL A 4 15.17 8.72 -4.76
C VAL A 4 13.82 8.04 -4.62
N ILE A 5 13.19 8.16 -3.47
CA ILE A 5 11.88 7.56 -3.17
C ILE A 5 10.85 8.68 -3.09
N LEU A 6 9.83 8.63 -3.95
CA LEU A 6 8.75 9.62 -3.94
C LEU A 6 7.70 9.25 -2.90
N ALA A 7 7.71 9.92 -1.77
CA ALA A 7 6.83 9.66 -0.64
C ALA A 7 5.88 10.84 -0.29
N ALA A 8 5.93 11.94 -1.03
CA ALA A 8 5.20 13.18 -0.73
C ALA A 8 3.75 13.21 -1.26
N ASN A 9 3.29 12.17 -1.97
CA ASN A 9 2.03 12.20 -2.70
C ASN A 9 0.80 12.26 -1.78
N TYR A 10 -0.13 13.18 -2.07
CA TYR A 10 -1.47 13.19 -1.50
C TYR A 10 -2.41 12.34 -2.35
N SER A 11 -3.12 11.39 -1.72
CA SER A 11 -3.94 10.40 -2.41
C SER A 11 -5.40 10.41 -1.94
N PRO A 12 -6.24 11.34 -2.45
CA PRO A 12 -7.64 11.45 -2.04
C PRO A 12 -8.48 10.22 -2.42
N ARG A 13 -8.04 9.44 -3.41
CA ARG A 13 -8.70 8.18 -3.80
C ARG A 13 -8.54 7.07 -2.77
N LEU A 14 -7.58 7.19 -1.85
CA LEU A 14 -7.29 6.22 -0.80
C LEU A 14 -7.94 6.58 0.55
N LEU A 15 -8.80 7.61 0.55
CA LEU A 15 -9.61 7.89 1.73
C LEU A 15 -10.44 6.65 2.12
N PRO A 16 -10.64 6.40 3.45
CA PRO A 16 -10.43 7.31 4.57
C PRO A 16 -9.00 7.29 5.16
N PHE A 17 -8.09 6.46 4.67
CA PHE A 17 -6.80 6.18 5.32
C PHE A 17 -5.78 7.32 5.17
N THR A 18 -5.78 8.00 4.03
CA THR A 18 -4.85 9.12 3.76
C THR A 18 -5.31 10.46 4.35
N ALA A 19 -6.42 10.47 5.08
CA ALA A 19 -6.81 11.64 5.89
C ALA A 19 -5.87 11.88 7.07
N THR A 20 -5.18 10.83 7.56
CA THR A 20 -4.41 10.85 8.81
C THR A 20 -2.99 10.34 8.65
N ARG A 21 -2.63 9.78 7.49
CA ARG A 21 -1.29 9.22 7.25
C ARG A 21 -0.82 9.38 5.82
N ALA A 22 0.47 9.47 5.63
CA ALA A 22 1.09 9.40 4.32
C ALA A 22 0.88 8.01 3.70
N LYS A 23 0.64 7.96 2.38
CA LYS A 23 0.43 6.70 1.63
C LYS A 23 1.55 5.65 1.87
N PRO A 24 2.85 6.00 1.90
CA PRO A 24 3.93 5.05 2.19
C PRO A 24 3.86 4.41 3.59
N MET A 25 3.07 4.98 4.51
CA MET A 25 2.83 4.47 5.86
C MET A 25 1.64 3.51 5.96
N ILE A 26 0.94 3.26 4.86
CA ILE A 26 -0.11 2.23 4.80
C ILE A 26 0.51 0.86 5.05
N ARG A 27 -0.09 0.09 5.97
CA ARG A 27 0.42 -1.24 6.33
C ARG A 27 -0.09 -2.31 5.38
N ILE A 28 0.84 -3.08 4.84
CA ILE A 28 0.61 -4.26 3.99
C ILE A 28 1.38 -5.44 4.60
N ALA A 29 0.72 -6.56 4.82
CA ALA A 29 1.32 -7.73 5.46
C ALA A 29 1.99 -7.41 6.83
N GLY A 30 1.41 -6.46 7.57
CA GLY A 30 1.89 -6.01 8.87
C GLY A 30 2.92 -4.87 8.86
N ARG A 31 3.45 -4.47 7.69
CA ARG A 31 4.52 -3.45 7.57
C ARG A 31 4.11 -2.27 6.70
N PRO A 32 4.62 -1.05 6.92
CA PRO A 32 4.46 0.07 6.00
C PRO A 32 4.97 -0.27 4.59
N ILE A 33 4.33 0.27 3.55
CA ILE A 33 4.77 0.10 2.15
C ILE A 33 6.24 0.49 1.99
N LEU A 34 6.64 1.62 2.55
CA LEU A 34 8.01 2.12 2.43
C LEU A 34 9.04 1.15 3.03
N GLU A 35 8.71 0.43 4.09
CA GLU A 35 9.60 -0.58 4.68
C GLU A 35 9.93 -1.69 3.66
N SER A 36 8.92 -2.18 2.93
CA SER A 36 9.14 -3.19 1.88
C SER A 36 10.00 -2.65 0.73
N ILE A 37 9.88 -1.37 0.40
CA ILE A 37 10.70 -0.71 -0.62
C ILE A 37 12.16 -0.60 -0.13
N LEU A 38 12.38 -0.21 1.13
CA LEU A 38 13.72 -0.12 1.73
C LEU A 38 14.40 -1.50 1.78
N ASP A 39 13.67 -2.55 2.17
CA ASP A 39 14.16 -3.93 2.12
C ASP A 39 14.59 -4.32 0.70
N GLY A 40 13.79 -3.96 -0.31
CA GLY A 40 14.11 -4.20 -1.72
C GLY A 40 15.38 -3.49 -2.17
N LEU A 41 15.57 -2.24 -1.80
CA LEU A 41 16.77 -1.44 -2.09
C LEU A 41 17.99 -2.03 -1.40
N HIS A 42 17.91 -2.29 -0.10
CA HIS A 42 18.99 -2.89 0.70
C HIS A 42 19.46 -4.22 0.10
N ASN A 43 18.52 -5.11 -0.20
CA ASN A 43 18.82 -6.43 -0.79
C ASN A 43 19.40 -6.35 -2.21
N ALA A 44 19.21 -5.22 -2.92
CA ALA A 44 19.82 -4.94 -4.21
C ALA A 44 21.20 -4.26 -4.10
N GLY A 45 21.69 -4.01 -2.89
CA GLY A 45 22.96 -3.31 -2.66
C GLY A 45 22.87 -1.78 -2.78
N VAL A 46 21.67 -1.21 -2.72
CA VAL A 46 21.43 0.24 -2.67
C VAL A 46 21.19 0.63 -1.21
N HIS A 47 22.17 1.28 -0.58
CA HIS A 47 22.13 1.58 0.86
C HIS A 47 21.90 3.05 1.19
N GLU A 48 21.85 3.93 0.19
CA GLU A 48 21.59 5.35 0.38
C GLU A 48 20.32 5.75 -0.37
N ALA A 49 19.41 6.47 0.30
CA ALA A 49 18.21 6.98 -0.33
C ALA A 49 17.86 8.41 0.11
N LEU A 50 17.34 9.20 -0.85
CA LEU A 50 16.62 10.45 -0.59
C LEU A 50 15.14 10.10 -0.53
N VAL A 51 14.49 10.40 0.58
CA VAL A 51 13.05 10.23 0.73
C VAL A 51 12.39 11.60 0.55
N VAL A 52 11.68 11.77 -0.56
CA VAL A 52 10.95 13.02 -0.81
C VAL A 52 9.67 13.02 0.00
N VAL A 53 9.50 14.00 0.87
CA VAL A 53 8.37 14.12 1.80
C VAL A 53 7.72 15.49 1.70
N HIS A 54 6.45 15.58 2.11
CA HIS A 54 5.77 16.85 2.36
C HIS A 54 5.93 17.25 3.83
N HIS A 55 5.74 18.53 4.18
CA HIS A 55 5.96 19.07 5.54
C HIS A 55 5.10 18.41 6.62
N GLU A 56 3.91 17.88 6.28
CA GLU A 56 3.00 17.23 7.23
C GLU A 56 3.35 15.77 7.53
N GLN A 57 4.48 15.25 7.02
CA GLN A 57 4.82 13.83 7.14
C GLN A 57 5.83 13.54 8.27
N GLN A 58 5.64 14.15 9.45
CA GLN A 58 6.51 13.92 10.59
C GLN A 58 6.49 12.46 11.07
N ALA A 59 5.32 11.82 11.08
CA ALA A 59 5.18 10.41 11.48
C ALA A 59 6.03 9.44 10.63
N LEU A 60 6.25 9.77 9.35
CA LEU A 60 7.13 8.99 8.48
C LEU A 60 8.59 9.17 8.91
N ARG A 61 9.03 10.40 9.19
CA ARG A 61 10.39 10.69 9.68
C ARG A 61 10.66 10.02 11.03
N ASP A 62 9.68 10.05 11.94
CA ASP A 62 9.79 9.46 13.27
C ASP A 62 9.89 7.92 13.19
N HIS A 63 9.19 7.29 12.25
CA HIS A 63 9.20 5.85 12.08
C HIS A 63 10.49 5.33 11.43
N PHE A 64 11.00 5.99 10.39
CA PHE A 64 12.15 5.51 9.64
C PHE A 64 13.49 6.09 10.10
N GLY A 65 13.47 7.18 10.89
CA GLY A 65 14.67 7.83 11.42
C GLY A 65 15.69 8.13 10.34
N ASP A 66 16.94 7.81 10.59
CA ASP A 66 18.05 7.91 9.64
C ASP A 66 18.20 6.64 8.75
N GLY A 67 17.32 5.65 8.92
CA GLY A 67 17.31 4.41 8.16
C GLY A 67 18.20 3.31 8.69
N SER A 68 18.98 3.54 9.76
CA SER A 68 19.94 2.56 10.29
C SER A 68 19.28 1.24 10.71
N ASP A 69 18.06 1.29 11.26
CA ASP A 69 17.29 0.11 11.64
C ASP A 69 16.87 -0.77 10.44
N PHE A 70 16.91 -0.20 9.23
CA PHE A 70 16.60 -0.86 7.96
C PHE A 70 17.86 -1.15 7.12
N GLY A 71 19.04 -0.97 7.67
CA GLY A 71 20.31 -1.14 6.96
C GLY A 71 20.54 -0.11 5.85
N MET A 72 19.86 1.02 5.92
CA MET A 72 19.90 2.12 4.96
C MET A 72 20.49 3.38 5.59
N SER A 73 20.86 4.34 4.74
CA SER A 73 21.11 5.74 5.11
C SER A 73 20.07 6.60 4.42
N LEU A 74 19.16 7.19 5.19
CA LEU A 74 18.06 8.00 4.67
C LEU A 74 18.33 9.49 4.90
N GLU A 75 18.11 10.28 3.85
CA GLU A 75 18.11 11.72 3.88
C GLU A 75 16.75 12.21 3.37
N TYR A 76 16.09 13.09 4.09
CA TYR A 76 14.76 13.57 3.75
C TYR A 76 14.84 14.89 2.98
N VAL A 77 14.21 14.91 1.81
CA VAL A 77 14.10 16.10 0.97
C VAL A 77 12.66 16.57 1.00
N GLU A 78 12.45 17.81 1.44
CA GLU A 78 11.11 18.38 1.49
C GLU A 78 10.69 18.88 0.11
N GLN A 79 9.50 18.47 -0.32
CA GLN A 79 8.77 19.05 -1.45
C GLN A 79 7.76 20.05 -0.91
N PRO A 80 8.03 21.35 -0.91
CA PRO A 80 7.19 22.35 -0.24
C PRO A 80 5.81 22.49 -0.87
N GLU A 81 5.71 22.31 -2.19
CA GLU A 81 4.47 22.33 -2.95
C GLU A 81 4.33 21.07 -3.80
N LEU A 82 3.15 20.44 -3.80
CA LEU A 82 2.88 19.20 -4.51
C LEU A 82 2.64 19.44 -6.02
N LEU A 83 3.67 19.93 -6.72
CA LEU A 83 3.63 20.26 -8.15
C LEU A 83 4.01 19.09 -9.08
N GLY A 84 3.90 17.84 -8.59
CA GLY A 84 4.17 16.64 -9.36
C GLY A 84 5.60 16.10 -9.23
N ILE A 85 5.88 15.03 -10.00
CA ILE A 85 7.12 14.24 -9.90
C ILE A 85 8.34 15.06 -10.34
N GLY A 86 8.22 15.87 -11.38
CA GLY A 86 9.34 16.70 -11.87
C GLY A 86 9.81 17.72 -10.84
N HIS A 87 8.88 18.34 -10.11
CA HIS A 87 9.21 19.24 -9.00
C HIS A 87 9.89 18.48 -7.85
N ALA A 88 9.36 17.30 -7.48
CA ALA A 88 9.97 16.45 -6.47
C ALA A 88 11.43 16.08 -6.79
N LEU A 89 11.69 15.70 -8.04
CA LEU A 89 13.04 15.42 -8.54
C LEU A 89 13.94 16.66 -8.51
N SER A 90 13.44 17.83 -8.92
CA SER A 90 14.20 19.08 -8.88
C SER A 90 14.66 19.43 -7.48
N CYS A 91 13.87 19.15 -6.44
CA CYS A 91 14.27 19.31 -5.05
C CYS A 91 15.44 18.38 -4.66
N CYS A 92 15.59 17.23 -5.34
CA CYS A 92 16.64 16.26 -5.05
C CYS A 92 17.97 16.56 -5.76
N GLU A 93 17.98 17.41 -6.78
CA GLU A 93 19.19 17.67 -7.61
C GLU A 93 20.45 18.01 -6.79
N PRO A 94 20.41 18.88 -5.75
CA PRO A 94 21.60 19.24 -4.97
C PRO A 94 22.28 18.06 -4.26
N TYR A 95 21.53 17.00 -3.98
CA TYR A 95 21.95 15.84 -3.21
C TYR A 95 22.51 14.69 -4.06
N LEU A 96 22.33 14.71 -5.39
CA LEU A 96 22.63 13.61 -6.30
C LEU A 96 24.00 13.70 -6.98
N LYS A 97 24.78 14.75 -6.72
CA LYS A 97 26.19 14.93 -7.18
C LYS A 97 26.41 14.65 -8.67
N ARG A 98 25.45 14.92 -9.51
CA ARG A 98 25.46 14.66 -10.97
C ARG A 98 25.80 13.21 -11.35
N GLN A 99 25.35 12.24 -10.56
CA GLN A 99 25.51 10.82 -10.86
C GLN A 99 24.17 10.19 -11.25
N PRO A 100 24.17 9.07 -11.99
CA PRO A 100 22.96 8.29 -12.21
C PRO A 100 22.35 7.84 -10.89
N PHE A 101 21.03 7.83 -10.82
CA PHE A 101 20.27 7.49 -9.62
C PHE A 101 19.08 6.61 -9.95
N LEU A 102 18.63 5.86 -8.96
CA LEU A 102 17.43 5.04 -9.02
C LEU A 102 16.24 5.87 -8.50
N LEU A 103 15.19 6.02 -9.31
CA LEU A 103 13.92 6.62 -8.90
C LEU A 103 12.93 5.50 -8.60
N VAL A 104 12.30 5.54 -7.43
CA VAL A 104 11.28 4.56 -7.00
C VAL A 104 10.04 5.31 -6.48
N TYR A 105 8.87 4.88 -6.91
CA TYR A 105 7.63 5.39 -6.35
C TYR A 105 7.37 4.75 -4.98
N GLY A 106 7.04 5.57 -3.99
CA GLY A 106 6.88 5.16 -2.58
C GLY A 106 5.54 4.46 -2.26
N ASP A 107 4.78 4.10 -3.27
CA ASP A 107 3.40 3.61 -3.16
C ASP A 107 3.11 2.37 -4.02
N VAL A 108 4.16 1.77 -4.58
CA VAL A 108 4.10 0.63 -5.48
C VAL A 108 4.73 -0.60 -4.82
N LEU A 109 4.08 -1.74 -4.97
CA LEU A 109 4.57 -3.03 -4.50
C LEU A 109 4.61 -4.06 -5.64
N ALA A 110 5.58 -4.98 -5.57
CA ALA A 110 5.71 -6.13 -6.47
C ALA A 110 5.83 -7.42 -5.66
N ASP A 111 5.48 -8.55 -6.25
CA ASP A 111 5.59 -9.89 -5.62
C ASP A 111 7.04 -10.43 -5.54
N GLY A 112 8.01 -9.58 -5.88
CA GLY A 112 9.44 -9.79 -5.79
C GLY A 112 10.18 -8.46 -5.75
N ASN A 113 11.47 -8.50 -6.01
CA ASN A 113 12.31 -7.30 -6.03
C ASN A 113 12.75 -6.94 -7.46
N PRO A 114 12.17 -5.90 -8.08
CA PRO A 114 12.55 -5.49 -9.44
C PRO A 114 13.86 -4.68 -9.50
N VAL A 115 14.38 -4.19 -8.38
CA VAL A 115 15.56 -3.31 -8.35
C VAL A 115 16.81 -3.95 -8.98
N PRO A 116 17.17 -5.22 -8.67
CA PRO A 116 18.35 -5.85 -9.28
C PRO A 116 18.29 -5.92 -10.81
N GLN A 117 17.11 -6.18 -11.40
CA GLN A 117 16.98 -6.23 -12.87
C GLN A 117 17.13 -4.84 -13.48
N LEU A 118 16.54 -3.79 -12.90
CA LEU A 118 16.72 -2.40 -13.34
C LEU A 118 18.20 -1.98 -13.33
N LEU A 119 18.92 -2.29 -12.25
CA LEU A 119 20.34 -1.96 -12.13
C LEU A 119 21.18 -2.71 -13.16
N ARG A 120 20.85 -3.97 -13.46
CA ARG A 120 21.50 -4.76 -14.49
C ARG A 120 21.26 -4.20 -15.88
N ALA A 121 20.01 -3.90 -16.24
CA ALA A 121 19.65 -3.32 -17.53
C ALA A 121 20.37 -1.98 -17.76
N PHE A 122 20.51 -1.15 -16.73
CA PHE A 122 21.29 0.08 -16.80
C PHE A 122 22.80 -0.19 -16.98
N ALA A 123 23.36 -1.16 -16.25
CA ALA A 123 24.79 -1.49 -16.37
C ALA A 123 25.15 -2.05 -17.77
N GLU A 124 24.24 -2.79 -18.39
CA GLU A 124 24.42 -3.38 -19.73
C GLU A 124 24.27 -2.35 -20.85
N THR A 125 23.35 -1.40 -20.69
CA THR A 125 23.01 -0.47 -21.78
C THR A 125 23.68 0.91 -21.63
N GLY A 126 23.98 1.32 -20.40
CA GLY A 126 24.42 2.69 -20.07
C GLY A 126 23.37 3.78 -20.35
N ARG A 127 22.10 3.36 -20.60
CA ARG A 127 20.97 4.25 -20.94
C ARG A 127 20.02 4.36 -19.78
N GLU A 128 19.14 5.38 -19.80
CA GLU A 128 18.01 5.42 -18.88
C GLU A 128 17.12 4.19 -19.07
N VAL A 129 16.69 3.61 -17.95
CA VAL A 129 15.84 2.43 -17.94
C VAL A 129 14.56 2.74 -17.17
N ALA A 130 13.44 2.29 -17.68
CA ALA A 130 12.15 2.34 -16.99
C ALA A 130 11.62 0.93 -16.77
N LEU A 131 11.19 0.64 -15.56
CA LEU A 131 10.43 -0.56 -15.26
C LEU A 131 9.04 -0.45 -15.90
N VAL A 132 8.65 -1.46 -16.65
CA VAL A 132 7.33 -1.56 -17.28
C VAL A 132 6.66 -2.85 -16.86
N THR A 133 5.33 -2.86 -16.84
CA THR A 133 4.53 -4.05 -16.48
C THR A 133 3.20 -4.08 -17.22
N LEU A 134 2.46 -5.18 -17.07
CA LEU A 134 1.11 -5.38 -17.60
C LEU A 134 0.11 -5.35 -16.42
N PRO A 135 -0.50 -4.19 -16.10
CA PRO A 135 -1.50 -4.12 -15.04
C PRO A 135 -2.81 -4.79 -15.44
N ARG A 136 -3.65 -5.13 -14.45
CA ARG A 136 -5.00 -5.67 -14.71
C ARG A 136 -5.90 -4.66 -15.42
N ASN A 137 -5.77 -3.38 -15.07
CA ASN A 137 -6.50 -2.27 -15.70
C ASN A 137 -5.50 -1.20 -16.15
N SER A 138 -5.20 -1.17 -17.44
CA SER A 138 -4.22 -0.25 -18.01
C SER A 138 -4.76 1.16 -18.30
N ASN A 139 -6.09 1.38 -18.21
CA ASN A 139 -6.73 2.68 -18.49
C ASN A 139 -6.37 3.77 -17.46
N GLU A 140 -5.96 3.36 -16.27
CA GLU A 140 -5.66 4.29 -15.15
C GLU A 140 -4.22 4.84 -15.19
N TYR A 141 -3.39 4.30 -16.09
CA TYR A 141 -1.96 4.55 -16.14
C TYR A 141 -1.52 5.14 -17.48
N GLY A 142 -0.31 5.68 -17.50
CA GLY A 142 0.37 6.07 -18.73
C GLY A 142 0.80 4.85 -19.55
N ASN A 143 0.30 4.73 -20.78
CA ASN A 143 0.58 3.60 -21.66
C ASN A 143 1.91 3.73 -22.39
N VAL A 144 2.67 2.65 -22.40
CA VAL A 144 4.00 2.52 -22.98
C VAL A 144 3.96 1.61 -24.20
N TYR A 145 4.53 2.07 -25.32
CA TYR A 145 4.62 1.31 -26.57
C TYR A 145 6.07 0.88 -26.80
N LEU A 146 6.30 -0.43 -26.89
CA LEU A 146 7.63 -1.03 -27.02
C LEU A 146 7.88 -1.48 -28.46
N ASP A 147 9.14 -1.42 -28.89
CA ASP A 147 9.60 -2.14 -30.08
C ASP A 147 10.14 -3.55 -29.73
N ASN A 148 10.60 -4.28 -30.76
CA ASN A 148 11.14 -5.64 -30.61
C ASN A 148 12.48 -5.67 -29.83
N GLU A 149 13.14 -4.54 -29.61
CA GLU A 149 14.38 -4.41 -28.83
C GLU A 149 14.11 -3.90 -27.40
N MET A 150 12.84 -3.92 -26.95
CA MET A 150 12.42 -3.41 -25.66
C MET A 150 12.73 -1.90 -25.44
N LYS A 151 12.82 -1.12 -26.51
CA LYS A 151 12.89 0.33 -26.43
C LYS A 151 11.49 0.92 -26.39
N ILE A 152 11.30 1.90 -25.54
CA ILE A 152 10.06 2.67 -25.49
C ILE A 152 10.05 3.63 -26.69
N ARG A 153 9.05 3.47 -27.57
CA ARG A 153 8.87 4.29 -28.77
C ARG A 153 7.83 5.37 -28.61
N ARG A 154 6.93 5.18 -27.69
CA ARG A 154 5.86 6.14 -27.41
C ARG A 154 5.36 5.97 -25.99
N PHE A 155 5.01 7.08 -25.38
CA PHE A 155 4.33 7.14 -24.10
C PHE A 155 3.11 8.04 -24.21
N ILE A 156 1.97 7.64 -23.66
CA ILE A 156 0.71 8.40 -23.63
C ILE A 156 0.15 8.35 -22.22
N GLU A 157 0.14 9.49 -21.56
CA GLU A 157 -0.45 9.61 -20.22
C GLU A 157 -1.98 9.46 -20.28
N LYS A 158 -2.54 8.52 -19.52
CA LYS A 158 -3.98 8.26 -19.35
C LYS A 158 -4.78 8.40 -20.66
N PRO A 159 -4.54 7.54 -21.65
CA PRO A 159 -5.13 7.67 -22.97
C PRO A 159 -6.66 7.57 -22.91
N GLN A 160 -7.35 8.45 -23.64
CA GLN A 160 -8.79 8.34 -23.83
C GLN A 160 -9.08 7.48 -25.07
N GLY A 161 -9.88 6.42 -24.90
CA GLY A 161 -10.32 5.56 -26.01
C GLY A 161 -9.70 4.15 -26.03
N ARG A 162 -9.81 3.50 -27.21
CA ARG A 162 -9.32 2.12 -27.37
C ARG A 162 -7.79 2.07 -27.38
N MET A 163 -7.22 1.34 -26.44
CA MET A 163 -5.77 1.24 -26.28
C MET A 163 -5.15 0.26 -27.26
N GLN A 164 -3.92 0.57 -27.71
CA GLN A 164 -3.09 -0.26 -28.57
C GLN A 164 -1.92 -0.91 -27.82
N SER A 165 -1.69 -0.53 -26.57
CA SER A 165 -0.68 -1.11 -25.70
C SER A 165 -1.26 -1.36 -24.32
N ASN A 166 -0.82 -2.45 -23.68
CA ASN A 166 -1.19 -2.80 -22.32
C ASN A 166 -0.06 -2.54 -21.33
N TYR A 167 1.14 -2.16 -21.79
CA TYR A 167 2.28 -1.87 -20.92
C TYR A 167 2.11 -0.50 -20.27
N VAL A 168 2.52 -0.41 -19.01
CA VAL A 168 2.55 0.84 -18.23
C VAL A 168 3.86 0.98 -17.48
N PHE A 169 4.22 2.21 -17.07
CA PHE A 169 5.33 2.40 -16.14
C PHE A 169 4.99 1.82 -14.76
N ALA A 170 5.92 1.04 -14.20
CA ALA A 170 5.76 0.37 -12.92
C ALA A 170 6.39 1.12 -11.74
N GLY A 171 6.72 2.40 -11.89
CA GLY A 171 7.21 3.25 -10.80
C GLY A 171 8.67 3.06 -10.40
N GLY A 172 9.48 2.40 -11.25
CA GLY A 172 10.92 2.24 -11.07
C GLY A 172 11.68 2.76 -12.30
N PHE A 173 12.74 3.57 -12.10
CA PHE A 173 13.55 4.10 -13.18
C PHE A 173 15.01 4.22 -12.75
N VAL A 174 15.94 3.98 -13.67
CA VAL A 174 17.32 4.47 -13.53
C VAL A 174 17.50 5.63 -14.47
N LEU A 175 17.77 6.81 -13.92
CA LEU A 175 17.87 8.06 -14.65
C LEU A 175 19.28 8.63 -14.58
N GLN A 176 19.68 9.32 -15.64
CA GLN A 176 20.94 10.07 -15.70
C GLN A 176 20.74 11.54 -15.27
N PRO A 177 21.79 12.24 -14.83
CA PRO A 177 21.70 13.64 -14.38
C PRO A 177 21.15 14.62 -15.40
N ARG A 178 21.19 14.29 -16.70
CA ARG A 178 20.60 15.10 -17.77
C ARG A 178 19.10 15.32 -17.62
N ILE A 179 18.41 14.49 -16.81
CA ILE A 179 16.99 14.68 -16.51
C ILE A 179 16.71 16.06 -15.89
N PHE A 180 17.63 16.59 -15.09
CA PHE A 180 17.48 17.90 -14.46
C PHE A 180 17.57 19.06 -15.47
N ASP A 181 18.40 18.92 -16.51
CA ASP A 181 18.43 19.89 -17.61
C ASP A 181 17.13 19.85 -18.42
N LEU A 182 16.59 18.65 -18.66
CA LEU A 182 15.31 18.47 -19.32
C LEU A 182 14.15 19.03 -18.48
N LEU A 183 14.14 18.80 -17.17
CA LEU A 183 13.11 19.37 -16.28
C LEU A 183 13.09 20.90 -16.33
N ARG A 184 14.25 21.55 -16.38
CA ARG A 184 14.35 23.02 -16.56
C ARG A 184 13.83 23.49 -17.92
N GLN A 185 14.05 22.71 -18.98
CA GLN A 185 13.63 23.04 -20.35
C GLN A 185 12.13 22.81 -20.57
N HIS A 186 11.50 21.94 -19.79
CA HIS A 186 10.11 21.50 -19.96
C HIS A 186 9.23 21.87 -18.75
N ASP A 187 9.49 22.99 -18.09
CA ASP A 187 8.68 23.52 -16.98
C ASP A 187 8.37 22.46 -15.89
N GLN A 188 9.34 21.62 -15.57
CA GLN A 188 9.26 20.51 -14.60
C GLN A 188 8.23 19.42 -14.96
N SER A 189 7.78 19.34 -16.21
CA SER A 189 6.95 18.23 -16.66
C SER A 189 7.78 16.97 -16.89
N ILE A 190 7.61 15.97 -16.01
CA ILE A 190 8.29 14.68 -16.14
C ILE A 190 7.82 13.93 -17.39
N GLU A 191 6.56 14.07 -17.77
CA GLU A 191 5.98 13.47 -18.96
C GLU A 191 6.66 14.01 -20.24
N ALA A 192 6.88 15.31 -20.32
CA ALA A 192 7.60 15.94 -21.45
C ALA A 192 9.05 15.46 -21.49
N CYS A 193 9.70 15.31 -20.32
CA CYS A 193 11.06 14.74 -20.24
C CYS A 193 11.10 13.29 -20.75
N TYR A 194 10.15 12.44 -20.35
CA TYR A 194 10.08 11.07 -20.86
C TYR A 194 9.81 11.02 -22.35
N GLN A 195 8.93 11.86 -22.88
CA GLN A 195 8.71 11.98 -24.33
C GLN A 195 9.97 12.39 -25.07
N TYR A 196 10.73 13.35 -24.54
CA TYR A 196 12.02 13.77 -25.11
C TYR A 196 13.03 12.62 -25.14
N LEU A 197 13.18 11.90 -24.02
CA LEU A 197 14.06 10.73 -23.93
C LEU A 197 13.67 9.64 -24.95
N VAL A 198 12.39 9.39 -25.11
CA VAL A 198 11.85 8.40 -26.06
C VAL A 198 12.15 8.79 -27.52
N GLN A 199 12.09 10.08 -27.86
CA GLN A 199 12.37 10.58 -29.22
C GLN A 199 13.88 10.65 -29.56
N GLY A 200 14.73 10.74 -28.52
CA GLY A 200 16.19 10.82 -28.66
C GLY A 200 16.87 9.44 -28.66
N ASP A 201 17.82 9.24 -27.72
CA ASP A 201 18.60 7.99 -27.60
C ASP A 201 17.77 6.78 -27.17
N GLY A 202 16.51 7.01 -26.79
CA GLY A 202 15.55 6.03 -26.35
C GLY A 202 15.63 5.79 -24.83
N LEU A 203 14.47 5.54 -24.24
CA LEU A 203 14.31 5.02 -22.90
C LEU A 203 14.18 3.49 -23.00
N GLN A 204 15.07 2.76 -22.36
CA GLN A 204 15.03 1.30 -22.35
C GLN A 204 13.93 0.82 -21.41
N ALA A 205 13.09 -0.11 -21.86
CA ALA A 205 12.15 -0.79 -20.97
C ALA A 205 12.80 -2.02 -20.35
N ASP A 206 12.48 -2.25 -19.08
CA ASP A 206 12.75 -3.49 -18.37
C ASP A 206 11.43 -4.05 -17.86
N LEU A 207 11.06 -5.25 -18.34
CA LEU A 207 9.73 -5.82 -18.12
C LEU A 207 9.67 -6.58 -16.79
N TRP A 208 8.78 -6.14 -15.90
CA TRP A 208 8.38 -6.92 -14.73
C TRP A 208 7.22 -7.84 -15.10
N GLU A 209 7.47 -9.14 -15.11
CA GLU A 209 6.48 -10.17 -15.44
C GLU A 209 5.67 -10.64 -14.22
N GLY A 210 6.12 -10.30 -13.00
CA GLY A 210 5.43 -10.64 -11.75
C GLY A 210 4.21 -9.76 -11.48
N THR A 211 3.54 -10.04 -10.37
CA THR A 211 2.42 -9.22 -9.90
C THR A 211 2.92 -7.87 -9.41
N TRP A 212 2.21 -6.83 -9.79
CA TRP A 212 2.50 -5.45 -9.45
C TRP A 212 1.22 -4.74 -9.03
N ILE A 213 1.28 -3.93 -7.97
CA ILE A 213 0.15 -3.18 -7.44
C ILE A 213 0.58 -1.76 -7.07
N ASP A 214 -0.05 -0.78 -7.70
CA ASP A 214 -0.08 0.60 -7.21
C ASP A 214 -1.30 0.74 -6.30
N VAL A 215 -1.08 1.14 -5.05
CA VAL A 215 -2.12 1.23 -4.02
C VAL A 215 -2.89 2.53 -4.19
N ILE A 216 -3.81 2.60 -5.16
CA ILE A 216 -4.61 3.80 -5.48
C ILE A 216 -5.89 3.89 -4.67
N TYR A 217 -6.57 2.76 -4.46
CA TYR A 217 -7.87 2.68 -3.79
C TYR A 217 -7.80 1.83 -2.52
N PRO A 218 -8.74 1.97 -1.59
CA PRO A 218 -8.77 1.20 -0.34
C PRO A 218 -8.72 -0.32 -0.52
N TRP A 219 -9.37 -0.86 -1.56
CA TRP A 219 -9.35 -2.32 -1.83
C TRP A 219 -8.01 -2.82 -2.37
N HIS A 220 -7.18 -1.96 -2.97
CA HIS A 220 -5.81 -2.33 -3.35
C HIS A 220 -4.95 -2.68 -2.14
N ILE A 221 -5.29 -2.20 -0.93
CA ILE A 221 -4.65 -2.62 0.33
C ILE A 221 -4.86 -4.11 0.55
N LEU A 222 -6.08 -4.63 0.32
CA LEU A 222 -6.38 -6.06 0.46
C LEU A 222 -5.66 -6.89 -0.60
N GLU A 223 -5.65 -6.42 -1.86
CA GLU A 223 -4.96 -7.10 -2.95
C GLU A 223 -3.43 -7.14 -2.74
N ALA A 224 -2.83 -6.03 -2.33
CA ALA A 224 -1.41 -5.95 -1.99
C ALA A 224 -1.07 -6.85 -0.78
N ASN A 225 -1.94 -6.88 0.23
CA ASN A 225 -1.79 -7.75 1.39
C ASN A 225 -1.82 -9.22 0.98
N GLN A 226 -2.75 -9.64 0.12
CA GLN A 226 -2.79 -10.99 -0.43
C GLN A 226 -1.54 -11.31 -1.25
N MET A 227 -1.12 -10.41 -2.13
CA MET A 227 0.09 -10.58 -2.96
C MET A 227 1.31 -10.85 -2.07
N MET A 228 1.58 -9.98 -1.11
CA MET A 228 2.76 -10.09 -0.23
C MET A 228 2.71 -11.35 0.63
N MET A 229 1.57 -11.67 1.22
CA MET A 229 1.42 -12.86 2.08
C MET A 229 1.43 -14.17 1.29
N SER A 230 1.05 -14.17 0.01
CA SER A 230 1.06 -15.36 -0.85
C SER A 230 2.47 -15.96 -1.05
N ALA A 231 3.51 -15.17 -0.82
CA ALA A 231 4.89 -15.63 -0.87
C ALA A 231 5.31 -16.41 0.39
N TRP A 232 4.57 -16.32 1.49
CA TRP A 232 4.94 -16.97 2.76
C TRP A 232 4.82 -18.50 2.65
N ARG A 233 5.78 -19.21 3.27
CA ARG A 233 5.84 -20.69 3.21
C ARG A 233 5.90 -21.33 4.58
N THR A 234 6.41 -20.61 5.59
CA THR A 234 6.68 -21.13 6.92
C THR A 234 6.01 -20.27 7.97
N ALA A 235 5.67 -20.88 9.10
CA ALA A 235 5.25 -20.15 10.28
C ALA A 235 6.44 -19.50 10.97
N HIS A 236 6.25 -18.30 11.49
CA HIS A 236 7.22 -17.59 12.32
C HIS A 236 6.55 -17.12 13.60
N ILE A 237 6.93 -17.72 14.74
CA ILE A 237 6.35 -17.40 16.04
C ILE A 237 7.43 -16.89 16.95
N HIS A 238 7.30 -15.63 17.38
CA HIS A 238 8.28 -15.05 18.29
C HIS A 238 8.26 -15.76 19.65
N GLN A 239 9.45 -15.98 20.25
CA GLN A 239 9.62 -16.73 21.50
C GLN A 239 8.86 -16.13 22.70
N SER A 240 8.56 -14.84 22.71
CA SER A 240 7.77 -14.18 23.75
C SER A 240 6.25 -14.26 23.54
N ALA A 241 5.79 -14.82 22.40
CA ALA A 241 4.36 -15.02 22.17
C ALA A 241 3.81 -16.11 23.15
N ARG A 242 2.62 -15.88 23.67
CA ARG A 242 1.96 -16.77 24.61
C ARG A 242 0.78 -17.44 23.94
N LEU A 243 0.90 -18.75 23.70
CA LEU A 243 -0.16 -19.60 23.19
C LEU A 243 -0.80 -20.33 24.38
N VAL A 244 -2.03 -19.95 24.75
CA VAL A 244 -2.69 -20.42 25.98
C VAL A 244 -3.68 -21.54 25.67
N GLY A 245 -3.46 -22.72 26.21
CA GLY A 245 -4.34 -23.89 26.06
C GLY A 245 -4.30 -24.50 24.64
N ASN A 246 -5.47 -24.88 24.11
CA ASN A 246 -5.56 -25.54 22.80
C ASN A 246 -5.78 -24.53 21.69
N ILE A 247 -4.77 -24.35 20.83
CA ILE A 247 -4.80 -23.44 19.69
C ILE A 247 -4.50 -24.24 18.42
N GLN A 248 -5.22 -23.95 17.34
CA GLN A 248 -5.01 -24.57 16.05
C GLN A 248 -4.33 -23.58 15.09
N LEU A 249 -3.17 -23.95 14.54
CA LEU A 249 -2.44 -23.18 13.54
C LEU A 249 -2.39 -23.99 12.23
N GLU A 250 -2.87 -23.40 11.15
CA GLU A 250 -2.88 -24.02 9.82
C GLU A 250 -2.15 -23.10 8.82
N GLY A 251 -1.16 -23.63 8.10
CA GLY A 251 -0.38 -22.87 7.10
C GLY A 251 0.61 -21.87 7.70
N PRO A 252 1.15 -20.96 6.90
CA PRO A 252 2.13 -19.98 7.35
C PRO A 252 1.47 -18.88 8.20
N VAL A 253 1.88 -18.76 9.45
CA VAL A 253 1.43 -17.69 10.36
C VAL A 253 2.66 -16.91 10.85
N VAL A 254 2.56 -15.59 10.90
CA VAL A 254 3.56 -14.73 11.54
C VAL A 254 2.96 -14.17 12.81
N ILE A 255 3.56 -14.48 13.96
CA ILE A 255 3.14 -14.05 15.29
C ILE A 255 4.31 -13.30 15.93
N GLU A 256 4.12 -12.01 16.15
CA GLU A 256 5.13 -11.10 16.65
C GLU A 256 5.30 -11.17 18.18
N ARG A 257 6.18 -10.31 18.71
CA ARG A 257 6.51 -10.24 20.14
C ARG A 257 5.29 -9.98 21.00
N ASN A 258 5.27 -10.60 22.20
CA ASN A 258 4.28 -10.33 23.26
C ASN A 258 2.81 -10.54 22.85
N VAL A 259 2.55 -11.23 21.75
CA VAL A 259 1.19 -11.63 21.35
C VAL A 259 0.65 -12.65 22.34
N VAL A 260 -0.62 -12.54 22.68
CA VAL A 260 -1.35 -13.52 23.50
C VAL A 260 -2.48 -14.10 22.67
N ILE A 261 -2.51 -15.42 22.52
CA ILE A 261 -3.58 -16.15 21.83
C ILE A 261 -4.23 -17.11 22.81
N GLU A 262 -5.54 -16.95 23.00
CA GLU A 262 -6.32 -17.71 23.96
C GLU A 262 -6.86 -19.03 23.41
N SER A 263 -7.22 -19.92 24.32
CA SER A 263 -7.69 -21.29 24.02
C SER A 263 -8.89 -21.32 23.08
N GLY A 264 -8.87 -22.27 22.16
CA GLY A 264 -9.91 -22.47 21.15
C GLY A 264 -9.75 -21.57 19.91
N ALA A 265 -8.77 -20.66 19.89
CA ALA A 265 -8.50 -19.86 18.72
C ALA A 265 -7.94 -20.72 17.57
N VAL A 266 -8.38 -20.40 16.33
CA VAL A 266 -7.94 -21.04 15.09
C VAL A 266 -7.37 -19.98 14.17
N LEU A 267 -6.10 -20.14 13.77
CA LEU A 267 -5.42 -19.26 12.82
C LEU A 267 -5.14 -20.03 11.53
N LYS A 268 -5.74 -19.58 10.43
CA LYS A 268 -5.56 -20.15 9.08
C LYS A 268 -4.69 -19.20 8.25
N GLY A 269 -3.43 -19.55 8.11
CA GLY A 269 -2.46 -18.79 7.33
C GLY A 269 -2.68 -18.83 5.81
N PRO A 270 -2.06 -17.92 5.05
CA PRO A 270 -1.16 -16.92 5.61
C PRO A 270 -1.91 -15.85 6.42
N CYS A 271 -1.43 -15.55 7.62
CA CYS A 271 -1.94 -14.44 8.43
C CYS A 271 -0.83 -13.85 9.32
N PHE A 272 -1.03 -12.60 9.72
CA PHE A 272 -0.09 -11.82 10.53
C PHE A 272 -0.76 -11.34 11.82
N ILE A 273 -0.08 -11.53 12.95
CA ILE A 273 -0.49 -11.01 14.25
C ILE A 273 0.63 -10.13 14.81
N GLY A 274 0.37 -8.82 14.83
CA GLY A 274 1.33 -7.81 15.26
C GLY A 274 1.60 -7.79 16.75
N GLU A 275 2.75 -7.25 17.10
CA GLU A 275 3.27 -7.17 18.46
C GLU A 275 2.25 -6.68 19.49
N GLY A 276 2.21 -7.32 20.67
CA GLY A 276 1.36 -6.93 21.80
C GLY A 276 -0.13 -7.19 21.60
N SER A 277 -0.54 -7.79 20.48
CA SER A 277 -1.96 -8.07 20.21
C SER A 277 -2.50 -9.24 21.03
N TYR A 278 -3.81 -9.20 21.26
CA TYR A 278 -4.56 -10.22 21.99
C TYR A 278 -5.64 -10.85 21.10
N ILE A 279 -5.61 -12.17 20.96
CA ILE A 279 -6.61 -12.95 20.24
C ILE A 279 -7.42 -13.76 21.24
N GLY A 280 -8.69 -13.39 21.38
CA GLY A 280 -9.61 -13.96 22.38
C GLY A 280 -9.99 -15.41 22.10
N ASN A 281 -10.54 -16.07 23.12
CA ASN A 281 -10.97 -17.46 23.05
C ASN A 281 -11.94 -17.72 21.88
N ASN A 282 -11.79 -18.87 21.22
CA ASN A 282 -12.65 -19.34 20.13
C ASN A 282 -12.75 -18.38 18.93
N SER A 283 -11.78 -17.48 18.77
CA SER A 283 -11.71 -16.60 17.59
C SER A 283 -11.19 -17.38 16.38
N LEU A 284 -11.63 -16.97 15.18
CA LEU A 284 -11.19 -17.53 13.90
C LEU A 284 -10.52 -16.44 13.05
N VAL A 285 -9.20 -16.54 12.90
CA VAL A 285 -8.43 -15.67 12.01
C VAL A 285 -8.13 -16.44 10.72
N ARG A 286 -8.70 -16.00 9.59
CA ARG A 286 -8.58 -16.68 8.30
C ARG A 286 -7.51 -16.07 7.43
N THR A 287 -7.21 -16.77 6.34
CA THR A 287 -6.20 -16.41 5.35
C THR A 287 -6.25 -14.95 4.94
N PHE A 288 -5.05 -14.38 4.75
CA PHE A 288 -4.82 -13.00 4.35
C PHE A 288 -5.31 -11.94 5.35
N SER A 289 -5.52 -12.33 6.62
CA SER A 289 -5.79 -11.35 7.67
C SER A 289 -4.49 -10.87 8.29
N ALA A 290 -4.30 -9.54 8.31
CA ALA A 290 -3.18 -8.87 8.97
C ALA A 290 -3.71 -8.04 10.14
N ILE A 291 -3.41 -8.46 11.36
CA ILE A 291 -3.79 -7.76 12.58
C ILE A 291 -2.59 -6.95 13.04
N GLY A 292 -2.67 -5.63 12.96
CA GLY A 292 -1.59 -4.72 13.35
C GLY A 292 -1.33 -4.72 14.86
N PRO A 293 -0.23 -4.08 15.32
CA PRO A 293 0.22 -4.17 16.69
C PRO A 293 -0.78 -3.61 17.71
N ASN A 294 -0.71 -4.14 18.94
CA ASN A 294 -1.52 -3.70 20.08
C ASN A 294 -3.04 -3.72 19.81
N SER A 295 -3.52 -4.69 19.04
CA SER A 295 -4.94 -4.86 18.73
C SER A 295 -5.55 -5.96 19.57
N VAL A 296 -6.84 -5.84 19.85
CA VAL A 296 -7.64 -6.83 20.59
C VAL A 296 -8.69 -7.41 19.67
N VAL A 297 -8.73 -8.75 19.57
CA VAL A 297 -9.82 -9.49 18.92
C VAL A 297 -10.62 -10.17 20.00
N GLY A 298 -11.88 -9.76 20.14
CA GLY A 298 -12.78 -10.27 21.19
C GLY A 298 -13.20 -11.72 20.97
N TYR A 299 -13.68 -12.36 22.02
CA TYR A 299 -14.16 -13.74 22.05
C TYR A 299 -15.09 -14.07 20.87
N GLY A 300 -14.85 -15.20 20.22
CA GLY A 300 -15.74 -15.76 19.20
C GLY A 300 -15.86 -14.92 17.92
N SER A 301 -14.94 -14.01 17.68
CA SER A 301 -14.95 -13.17 16.48
C SER A 301 -14.25 -13.86 15.32
N GLU A 302 -14.73 -13.61 14.08
CA GLU A 302 -14.13 -14.10 12.85
C GLU A 302 -13.56 -12.94 12.03
N LEU A 303 -12.29 -13.08 11.62
CA LEU A 303 -11.60 -12.18 10.71
C LEU A 303 -11.22 -12.94 9.43
N LYS A 304 -11.55 -12.39 8.28
CA LYS A 304 -11.29 -13.01 6.98
C LYS A 304 -10.79 -11.98 5.98
N ASN A 305 -9.57 -12.18 5.44
CA ASN A 305 -9.02 -11.30 4.41
C ASN A 305 -9.19 -9.83 4.77
N CYS A 306 -8.68 -9.43 5.94
CA CYS A 306 -8.80 -8.07 6.45
C CYS A 306 -7.46 -7.53 6.92
N VAL A 307 -7.33 -6.22 6.93
CA VAL A 307 -6.15 -5.52 7.42
C VAL A 307 -6.58 -4.56 8.52
N LEU A 308 -6.01 -4.73 9.72
CA LEU A 308 -6.12 -3.79 10.84
C LEU A 308 -4.77 -3.09 10.97
N PHE A 309 -4.74 -1.76 11.02
CA PHE A 309 -3.47 -1.03 11.10
C PHE A 309 -2.83 -1.06 12.48
N GLY A 310 -3.60 -1.32 13.52
CA GLY A 310 -3.12 -1.48 14.89
C GLY A 310 -3.90 -0.68 15.91
N LYS A 311 -3.61 -0.90 17.20
CA LYS A 311 -4.26 -0.23 18.35
C LYS A 311 -5.79 -0.26 18.30
N SER A 312 -6.35 -1.30 17.72
CA SER A 312 -7.79 -1.42 17.46
C SER A 312 -8.42 -2.49 18.32
N ASP A 313 -9.60 -2.18 18.88
CA ASP A 313 -10.38 -3.09 19.70
C ASP A 313 -11.59 -3.62 18.93
N LEU A 314 -11.59 -4.90 18.62
CA LEU A 314 -12.71 -5.60 18.01
C LEU A 314 -13.55 -6.31 19.06
N GLY A 315 -14.79 -5.90 19.19
CA GLY A 315 -15.77 -6.50 20.13
C GLY A 315 -16.06 -7.96 19.84
N ARG A 316 -16.63 -8.64 20.83
CA ARG A 316 -16.94 -10.09 20.80
C ARG A 316 -17.98 -10.41 19.74
N LEU A 317 -17.97 -11.66 19.23
CA LEU A 317 -18.98 -12.21 18.33
C LEU A 317 -19.18 -11.38 17.05
N SER A 318 -18.10 -10.81 16.55
CA SER A 318 -18.11 -9.95 15.36
C SER A 318 -17.57 -10.70 14.14
N PHE A 319 -18.02 -10.28 12.94
CA PHE A 319 -17.49 -10.75 11.66
C PHE A 319 -16.89 -9.60 10.87
N ILE A 320 -15.60 -9.68 10.60
CA ILE A 320 -14.87 -8.72 9.76
C ILE A 320 -14.32 -9.45 8.53
N GLY A 321 -14.97 -9.23 7.40
CA GLY A 321 -14.59 -9.86 6.13
C GLY A 321 -14.22 -8.85 5.06
N ASP A 322 -13.13 -9.08 4.33
CA ASP A 322 -12.69 -8.33 3.15
C ASP A 322 -12.67 -6.80 3.41
N SER A 323 -12.13 -6.40 4.58
CA SER A 323 -12.22 -5.04 5.13
C SER A 323 -10.86 -4.47 5.51
N VAL A 324 -10.73 -3.15 5.50
CA VAL A 324 -9.56 -2.45 6.04
C VAL A 324 -10.00 -1.55 7.18
N ILE A 325 -9.34 -1.72 8.32
CA ILE A 325 -9.62 -1.01 9.57
C ILE A 325 -8.40 -0.16 9.92
N GLY A 326 -8.62 1.10 10.15
CA GLY A 326 -7.60 2.06 10.56
C GLY A 326 -6.95 1.77 11.89
N GLU A 327 -6.13 2.68 12.35
CA GLU A 327 -5.47 2.64 13.66
C GLU A 327 -6.35 3.27 14.74
N GLY A 328 -6.32 2.73 15.97
CA GLY A 328 -7.06 3.29 17.11
C GLY A 328 -8.57 3.12 17.02
N VAL A 329 -9.06 2.17 16.22
CA VAL A 329 -10.49 1.93 16.01
C VAL A 329 -11.08 1.07 17.12
N SER A 330 -12.27 1.45 17.62
CA SER A 330 -13.05 0.67 18.57
C SER A 330 -14.36 0.22 17.93
N LEU A 331 -14.53 -1.11 17.78
CA LEU A 331 -15.72 -1.74 17.23
C LEU A 331 -16.48 -2.50 18.31
N GLY A 332 -17.76 -2.17 18.48
CA GLY A 332 -18.63 -2.79 19.48
C GLY A 332 -18.93 -4.26 19.20
N THR A 333 -19.55 -4.91 20.17
CA THR A 333 -19.93 -6.34 20.14
C THR A 333 -20.95 -6.62 19.03
N ALA A 334 -20.82 -7.79 18.38
CA ALA A 334 -21.74 -8.28 17.34
C ALA A 334 -21.83 -7.37 16.10
N LEU A 335 -20.71 -6.79 15.70
CA LEU A 335 -20.59 -6.03 14.47
C LEU A 335 -20.37 -6.99 13.29
N THR A 336 -20.99 -6.68 12.15
CA THR A 336 -20.84 -7.47 10.91
C THR A 336 -20.52 -6.57 9.74
N THR A 337 -19.42 -6.84 9.05
CA THR A 337 -19.15 -6.28 7.71
C THR A 337 -19.70 -7.24 6.65
N VAL A 338 -20.80 -6.87 6.02
CA VAL A 338 -21.32 -7.62 4.86
C VAL A 338 -20.38 -7.38 3.70
N ASN A 339 -19.87 -8.44 3.10
CA ASN A 339 -18.79 -8.33 2.11
C ASN A 339 -19.18 -8.71 0.67
N HIS A 340 -20.46 -8.99 0.40
CA HIS A 340 -20.95 -9.30 -0.96
C HIS A 340 -22.44 -9.01 -1.08
N PHE A 341 -22.90 -8.81 -2.31
CA PHE A 341 -24.32 -8.77 -2.64
C PHE A 341 -24.83 -10.15 -3.04
N SER A 342 -26.11 -10.42 -2.77
CA SER A 342 -26.74 -11.72 -3.08
C SER A 342 -26.84 -12.04 -4.57
N ASP A 343 -26.74 -11.02 -5.44
CA ASP A 343 -26.78 -11.17 -6.90
C ASP A 343 -25.40 -11.47 -7.53
N GLY A 344 -24.35 -11.51 -6.70
CA GLY A 344 -22.99 -11.87 -7.12
C GLY A 344 -22.26 -10.86 -8.02
N LYS A 345 -22.81 -9.64 -8.18
CA LYS A 345 -22.18 -8.58 -8.97
C LYS A 345 -20.93 -8.02 -8.28
N ASN A 346 -20.06 -7.42 -9.09
CA ASN A 346 -18.97 -6.62 -8.57
C ASN A 346 -19.48 -5.46 -7.72
N ILE A 347 -18.66 -5.10 -6.74
CA ILE A 347 -19.00 -4.04 -5.81
C ILE A 347 -18.54 -2.71 -6.36
N VAL A 348 -19.46 -1.79 -6.52
CA VAL A 348 -19.20 -0.40 -6.83
C VAL A 348 -18.98 0.36 -5.52
N VAL A 349 -17.81 0.96 -5.38
CA VAL A 349 -17.40 1.74 -4.20
C VAL A 349 -17.68 3.21 -4.44
N SER A 350 -18.46 3.84 -3.57
CA SER A 350 -18.68 5.30 -3.59
C SER A 350 -17.45 5.98 -2.98
N THR A 351 -16.48 6.37 -3.80
CA THR A 351 -15.31 7.13 -3.34
C THR A 351 -15.68 8.60 -3.08
N ALA A 352 -14.74 9.38 -2.54
CA ALA A 352 -14.96 10.81 -2.31
C ALA A 352 -15.26 11.61 -3.61
N ASN A 353 -14.80 11.13 -4.76
CA ASN A 353 -14.94 11.84 -6.03
C ASN A 353 -16.10 11.29 -6.88
N GLU A 354 -16.13 9.96 -7.07
CA GLU A 354 -17.09 9.30 -7.96
C GLU A 354 -17.24 7.82 -7.58
N PRO A 355 -18.34 7.16 -7.97
CA PRO A 355 -18.47 5.72 -7.84
C PRO A 355 -17.51 4.99 -8.79
N VAL A 356 -16.76 4.00 -8.26
CA VAL A 356 -15.79 3.20 -9.01
C VAL A 356 -16.16 1.73 -8.92
N ASP A 357 -16.24 1.02 -10.06
CA ASP A 357 -16.34 -0.44 -10.07
C ASP A 357 -14.98 -1.03 -9.64
N SER A 358 -14.97 -1.71 -8.51
CA SER A 358 -13.75 -2.31 -7.97
C SER A 358 -13.25 -3.52 -8.77
N GLY A 359 -14.08 -4.09 -9.64
CA GLY A 359 -13.82 -5.38 -10.29
C GLY A 359 -13.88 -6.58 -9.35
N LEU A 360 -14.24 -6.37 -8.07
CA LEU A 360 -14.24 -7.40 -7.03
C LEU A 360 -15.67 -7.75 -6.60
N PRO A 361 -16.02 -9.05 -6.49
CA PRO A 361 -17.33 -9.49 -6.01
C PRO A 361 -17.45 -9.45 -4.48
N LYS A 362 -16.34 -9.18 -3.75
CA LYS A 362 -16.31 -9.15 -2.28
C LYS A 362 -15.47 -7.99 -1.78
N ILE A 363 -16.12 -7.08 -1.08
CA ILE A 363 -15.53 -5.97 -0.31
C ILE A 363 -16.41 -5.73 0.90
N GLY A 364 -15.84 -5.70 2.11
CA GLY A 364 -16.52 -5.35 3.34
C GLY A 364 -16.55 -3.83 3.56
N ALA A 365 -15.88 -3.36 4.61
CA ALA A 365 -15.87 -1.96 4.97
C ALA A 365 -14.46 -1.36 5.00
N PHE A 366 -14.38 -0.04 4.80
CA PHE A 366 -13.18 0.76 4.94
C PHE A 366 -13.39 1.77 6.07
N ILE A 367 -12.75 1.54 7.22
CA ILE A 367 -12.94 2.32 8.43
C ILE A 367 -11.66 3.11 8.72
N GLY A 368 -11.77 4.43 8.77
CA GLY A 368 -10.65 5.33 9.03
C GLY A 368 -10.09 5.22 10.44
N ASP A 369 -9.04 5.98 10.74
CA ASP A 369 -8.41 5.98 12.05
C ASP A 369 -9.30 6.61 13.12
N GLU A 370 -9.11 6.19 14.40
CA GLU A 370 -9.77 6.75 15.60
C GLU A 370 -11.32 6.69 15.53
N VAL A 371 -11.88 5.79 14.73
CA VAL A 371 -13.32 5.59 14.62
C VAL A 371 -13.85 4.78 15.80
N ARG A 372 -15.01 5.16 16.32
CA ARG A 372 -15.74 4.42 17.35
C ARG A 372 -17.11 4.02 16.84
N ILE A 373 -17.37 2.73 16.79
CA ILE A 373 -18.64 2.15 16.33
C ILE A 373 -19.24 1.33 17.46
N GLY A 374 -20.50 1.62 17.81
CA GLY A 374 -21.25 0.94 18.84
C GLY A 374 -21.57 -0.52 18.50
N ALA A 375 -22.30 -1.19 19.38
CA ALA A 375 -22.63 -2.60 19.27
C ALA A 375 -23.74 -2.89 18.24
N ARG A 376 -23.79 -4.16 17.74
CA ARG A 376 -24.83 -4.67 16.85
C ARG A 376 -24.98 -3.89 15.54
N GLN A 377 -23.85 -3.54 14.94
CA GLN A 377 -23.82 -2.83 13.67
C GLN A 377 -23.80 -3.78 12.48
N THR A 378 -24.44 -3.37 11.40
CA THR A 378 -24.29 -4.01 10.09
C THR A 378 -23.78 -2.98 9.09
N LEU A 379 -22.58 -3.22 8.57
CA LEU A 379 -21.98 -2.41 7.53
C LEU A 379 -22.19 -3.10 6.19
N ALA A 380 -22.92 -2.46 5.29
CA ALA A 380 -23.14 -2.96 3.92
C ALA A 380 -21.80 -3.02 3.14
N PRO A 381 -21.76 -3.79 2.04
CA PRO A 381 -20.55 -3.85 1.20
C PRO A 381 -20.06 -2.46 0.78
N ALA A 382 -18.75 -2.25 0.83
CA ALA A 382 -18.07 -1.00 0.52
C ALA A 382 -18.50 0.21 1.37
N THR A 383 -18.97 -0.01 2.59
CA THR A 383 -19.18 1.10 3.53
C THR A 383 -17.85 1.78 3.85
N ILE A 384 -17.80 3.11 3.73
CA ILE A 384 -16.63 3.93 4.10
C ILE A 384 -17.01 4.79 5.30
N VAL A 385 -16.24 4.65 6.38
CA VAL A 385 -16.40 5.43 7.61
C VAL A 385 -15.18 6.36 7.74
N PRO A 386 -15.37 7.69 7.68
CA PRO A 386 -14.27 8.66 7.82
C PRO A 386 -13.55 8.57 9.17
N ALA A 387 -12.29 9.00 9.21
CA ALA A 387 -11.49 9.02 10.44
C ALA A 387 -12.16 9.88 11.53
N GLY A 388 -12.06 9.43 12.80
CA GLY A 388 -12.61 10.12 13.96
C GLY A 388 -14.14 10.09 14.10
N SER A 389 -14.83 9.30 13.25
CA SER A 389 -16.30 9.18 13.33
C SER A 389 -16.75 8.45 14.59
N PHE A 390 -17.90 8.86 15.12
CA PHE A 390 -18.60 8.18 16.21
C PHE A 390 -19.96 7.68 15.69
N ILE A 391 -20.25 6.39 15.87
CA ILE A 391 -21.48 5.73 15.44
C ILE A 391 -22.13 5.06 16.66
N GLU A 392 -23.37 5.40 16.94
CA GLU A 392 -24.15 4.81 18.04
C GLU A 392 -24.48 3.33 17.81
N ASP A 393 -25.08 2.67 18.81
CA ASP A 393 -25.52 1.28 18.75
C ASP A 393 -26.66 1.02 17.77
N ASN A 394 -26.74 -0.20 17.20
CA ASN A 394 -27.88 -0.74 16.43
C ASN A 394 -28.22 0.06 15.14
N ILE A 395 -27.22 0.55 14.43
CA ILE A 395 -27.40 1.25 13.15
C ILE A 395 -26.95 0.36 11.99
N SER A 396 -27.58 0.45 10.84
CA SER A 396 -27.13 -0.16 9.58
C SER A 396 -26.49 0.93 8.69
N LEU A 397 -25.24 0.76 8.32
CA LEU A 397 -24.45 1.71 7.54
C LEU A 397 -24.27 1.25 6.11
N ARG A 398 -24.23 2.20 5.16
CA ARG A 398 -23.92 1.94 3.74
C ARG A 398 -23.28 3.15 3.06
N GLY A 399 -22.44 2.88 2.06
CA GLY A 399 -21.79 3.90 1.26
C GLY A 399 -20.83 4.77 2.08
N TRP A 400 -20.66 6.01 1.69
CA TRP A 400 -19.87 6.99 2.45
C TRP A 400 -20.69 7.52 3.63
N VAL A 401 -20.24 7.24 4.84
CA VAL A 401 -20.90 7.72 6.08
C VAL A 401 -20.59 9.22 6.24
N PRO A 402 -21.59 10.10 6.40
CA PRO A 402 -21.35 11.52 6.61
C PRO A 402 -20.61 11.81 7.91
N ASP A 403 -19.75 12.85 7.91
CA ASP A 403 -18.95 13.29 9.09
C ASP A 403 -19.81 13.76 10.29
N ASN A 404 -21.12 13.90 10.15
CA ASN A 404 -22.03 14.62 11.04
C ASN A 404 -22.60 13.79 12.20
N GLN A 405 -21.88 12.79 12.71
CA GLN A 405 -22.24 12.18 14.00
C GLN A 405 -21.22 12.52 15.10
N LYS A 406 -20.63 13.70 15.04
CA LYS A 406 -20.04 14.31 16.23
C LYS A 406 -21.19 14.87 17.06
N GLU A 407 -21.49 14.24 18.19
CA GLU A 407 -22.38 14.85 19.19
C GLU A 407 -21.90 16.28 19.52
N SER A 408 -22.86 17.19 19.49
CA SER A 408 -22.74 18.52 20.09
C SER A 408 -22.61 18.46 21.61
#